data_8d6ed6815e7f191ac91195a496108b56
#
_entry.id   8d6ed6815e7f191ac91195a496108b56
#
_cell.length_a   1.000
_cell.length_b   1.000
_cell.length_c   1.000
_cell.angle_alpha   90.00
_cell.angle_beta   90.00
_cell.angle_gamma   90.00
#
_symmetry.space_group_name_H-M   'P 1'
#
loop_
_entity.id
_entity.type
_entity.pdbx_description
1 polymer ?
#
loop_
_entity_poly.entity_id
_entity_poly.type
_entity_poly.pdbx_seq_one_letter_code
_entity_poly.pdbx_strand_id
1 'polypeptide(L)'
;MTASSSVPVKTLPNKLVLVRHGESTWNLENRFTGWVDVGLSPKGVEEGHAAGRLLKTEGFHFDRVYTSLLTRAILTAQIVLEELDQLWIPVERSWRLNERHYGALAGLNKKETAKKYGDAQLHEWRRGYAVLPPPLDEDDPRHPRFDARYRDLPPELLPATESLEKVVERFLPFWYDRIVPRLGRGEQLLVAAHGNSLRALVKHLDGISDDDIADLNIPTGIPLVYTLDSVFHRVSSRYLGDPEAAKKAAEAVAKQSKA
;
A
#
# COMPACT_ATOMS: atom_id res chain seq x y z
N MET A 1 12.73 26.14 42.68
CA MET A 1 11.40 25.79 42.11
C MET A 1 11.52 25.83 40.60
N THR A 2 11.75 24.68 40.01
CA THR A 2 11.88 24.55 38.55
C THR A 2 10.49 24.33 37.97
N ALA A 3 9.98 25.28 37.21
CA ALA A 3 8.74 25.17 36.48
C ALA A 3 8.90 24.10 35.39
N SER A 4 8.22 22.99 35.57
CA SER A 4 8.04 21.97 34.51
C SER A 4 7.21 22.60 33.40
N SER A 5 7.84 22.96 32.29
CA SER A 5 7.13 23.35 31.07
C SER A 5 6.53 22.08 30.44
N SER A 6 5.29 21.81 30.78
CA SER A 6 4.49 20.82 30.05
C SER A 6 4.26 21.35 28.63
N VAL A 7 4.91 20.72 27.64
CA VAL A 7 4.59 20.95 26.23
C VAL A 7 3.11 20.58 26.06
N PRO A 8 2.26 21.48 25.53
CA PRO A 8 0.86 21.15 25.33
C PRO A 8 0.74 19.97 24.36
N VAL A 9 0.16 18.87 24.81
CA VAL A 9 -0.21 17.75 23.96
C VAL A 9 -1.24 18.29 22.96
N LYS A 10 -0.86 18.35 21.71
CA LYS A 10 -1.73 18.80 20.62
C LYS A 10 -2.87 17.78 20.48
N THR A 11 -4.05 18.09 21.00
CA THR A 11 -5.25 17.23 20.98
C THR A 11 -5.98 17.29 19.64
N LEU A 12 -5.22 17.36 18.53
CA LEU A 12 -5.80 17.22 17.19
C LEU A 12 -5.92 15.72 16.87
N PRO A 13 -7.01 15.29 16.23
CA PRO A 13 -7.13 13.91 15.79
C PRO A 13 -5.97 13.56 14.88
N ASN A 14 -5.35 12.38 15.11
CA ASN A 14 -4.25 11.90 14.32
C ASN A 14 -4.69 11.69 12.86
N LYS A 15 -3.98 12.28 11.92
CA LYS A 15 -4.27 12.12 10.48
C LYS A 15 -3.24 11.23 9.82
N LEU A 16 -3.75 10.20 9.15
CA LEU A 16 -2.99 9.27 8.33
C LEU A 16 -3.57 9.28 6.92
N VAL A 17 -2.73 9.47 5.92
CA VAL A 17 -3.14 9.41 4.52
C VAL A 17 -2.51 8.19 3.87
N LEU A 18 -3.30 7.40 3.18
CA LEU A 18 -2.88 6.22 2.43
C LEU A 18 -3.06 6.52 0.93
N VAL A 19 -2.01 6.25 0.13
CA VAL A 19 -2.08 6.37 -1.33
C VAL A 19 -1.54 5.09 -1.94
N ARG A 20 -2.37 4.38 -2.71
CA ARG A 20 -1.87 3.32 -3.56
C ARG A 20 -1.13 3.94 -4.73
N HIS A 21 0.05 3.37 -5.07
CA HIS A 21 0.82 3.81 -6.23
C HIS A 21 -0.06 3.95 -7.48
N GLY A 22 0.28 4.89 -8.35
CA GLY A 22 -0.36 5.06 -9.65
C GLY A 22 -0.27 3.81 -10.52
N GLU A 23 -1.05 3.74 -11.59
CA GLU A 23 -1.02 2.61 -12.51
C GLU A 23 0.41 2.27 -12.94
N SER A 24 0.82 1.01 -12.76
CA SER A 24 2.12 0.53 -13.24
C SER A 24 2.02 -0.05 -14.65
N THR A 25 3.16 -0.20 -15.34
CA THR A 25 3.21 -0.83 -16.66
C THR A 25 2.56 -2.21 -16.67
N TRP A 26 2.77 -3.03 -15.60
CA TRP A 26 2.16 -4.34 -15.49
C TRP A 26 0.69 -4.31 -15.03
N ASN A 27 0.21 -3.22 -14.42
CA ASN A 27 -1.24 -3.03 -14.26
C ASN A 27 -1.90 -2.82 -15.62
N LEU A 28 -1.30 -2.00 -16.48
CA LEU A 28 -1.77 -1.76 -17.85
C LEU A 28 -1.78 -3.05 -18.67
N GLU A 29 -0.74 -3.90 -18.56
CA GLU A 29 -0.64 -5.21 -19.22
C GLU A 29 -1.51 -6.30 -18.55
N ASN A 30 -2.22 -5.98 -17.47
CA ASN A 30 -3.01 -6.93 -16.68
C ASN A 30 -2.23 -8.13 -16.16
N ARG A 31 -1.00 -7.92 -15.69
CA ARG A 31 -0.12 -8.95 -15.12
C ARG A 31 -0.11 -8.92 -13.60
N PHE A 32 0.22 -10.07 -12.99
CA PHE A 32 0.60 -10.15 -11.59
C PHE A 32 1.97 -9.51 -11.38
N THR A 33 2.08 -8.53 -10.50
CA THR A 33 3.34 -7.80 -10.29
C THR A 33 4.10 -8.30 -9.06
N GLY A 34 3.48 -8.23 -7.88
CA GLY A 34 4.13 -8.62 -6.64
C GLY A 34 5.39 -7.80 -6.35
N TRP A 35 6.50 -8.49 -6.03
CA TRP A 35 7.79 -7.89 -5.72
C TRP A 35 8.66 -7.59 -6.97
N VAL A 36 8.21 -8.00 -8.14
CA VAL A 36 8.89 -7.58 -9.38
C VAL A 36 8.82 -6.06 -9.49
N ASP A 37 9.98 -5.44 -9.74
CA ASP A 37 10.08 -3.99 -9.80
C ASP A 37 9.78 -3.47 -11.19
N VAL A 38 8.66 -2.80 -11.32
CA VAL A 38 8.21 -2.13 -12.54
C VAL A 38 7.87 -0.67 -12.25
N GLY A 39 8.03 0.18 -13.25
CA GLY A 39 7.72 1.61 -13.16
C GLY A 39 6.23 1.91 -13.29
N LEU A 40 5.91 3.20 -13.19
CA LEU A 40 4.59 3.73 -13.47
C LEU A 40 4.34 3.78 -14.99
N SER A 41 3.08 3.62 -15.40
CA SER A 41 2.63 4.01 -16.75
C SER A 41 2.51 5.55 -16.84
N PRO A 42 2.40 6.13 -18.03
CA PRO A 42 2.12 7.58 -18.17
C PRO A 42 0.88 8.00 -17.39
N LYS A 43 -0.17 7.18 -17.40
CA LYS A 43 -1.38 7.41 -16.60
C LYS A 43 -1.07 7.35 -15.10
N GLY A 44 -0.25 6.41 -14.65
CA GLY A 44 0.14 6.29 -13.24
C GLY A 44 0.94 7.49 -12.73
N VAL A 45 1.75 8.12 -13.58
CA VAL A 45 2.42 9.38 -13.27
C VAL A 45 1.40 10.49 -13.07
N GLU A 46 0.43 10.64 -13.99
CA GLU A 46 -0.65 11.63 -13.85
C GLU A 46 -1.54 11.38 -12.64
N GLU A 47 -1.83 10.12 -12.30
CA GLU A 47 -2.53 9.75 -11.06
C GLU A 47 -1.75 10.23 -9.82
N GLY A 48 -0.42 10.14 -9.83
CA GLY A 48 0.45 10.68 -8.78
C GLY A 48 0.35 12.20 -8.65
N HIS A 49 0.43 12.92 -9.77
CA HIS A 49 0.25 14.37 -9.81
C HIS A 49 -1.14 14.78 -9.33
N ALA A 50 -2.19 14.11 -9.79
CA ALA A 50 -3.57 14.38 -9.36
C ALA A 50 -3.74 14.19 -7.85
N ALA A 51 -3.17 13.11 -7.28
CA ALA A 51 -3.17 12.88 -5.84
C ALA A 51 -2.50 14.03 -5.07
N GLY A 52 -1.31 14.47 -5.53
CA GLY A 52 -0.58 15.56 -4.91
C GLY A 52 -1.33 16.89 -4.96
N ARG A 53 -1.87 17.25 -6.12
CA ARG A 53 -2.70 18.47 -6.28
C ARG A 53 -3.93 18.45 -5.38
N LEU A 54 -4.59 17.30 -5.27
CA LEU A 54 -5.76 17.14 -4.41
C LEU A 54 -5.40 17.31 -2.93
N LEU A 55 -4.31 16.69 -2.48
CA LEU A 55 -3.79 16.85 -1.13
C LEU A 55 -3.40 18.31 -0.83
N LYS A 56 -2.79 19.00 -1.79
CA LYS A 56 -2.46 20.43 -1.68
C LYS A 56 -3.69 21.30 -1.51
N THR A 57 -4.72 21.06 -2.32
CA THR A 57 -5.99 21.80 -2.27
C THR A 57 -6.73 21.59 -0.94
N GLU A 58 -6.65 20.39 -0.38
CA GLU A 58 -7.22 20.05 0.94
C GLU A 58 -6.35 20.52 2.11
N GLY A 59 -5.23 21.20 1.85
CA GLY A 59 -4.34 21.79 2.85
C GLY A 59 -3.53 20.79 3.66
N PHE A 60 -3.21 19.62 3.08
CA PHE A 60 -2.36 18.63 3.75
C PHE A 60 -0.89 19.06 3.75
N HIS A 61 -0.27 18.94 4.90
CA HIS A 61 1.16 19.02 5.12
C HIS A 61 1.61 17.80 5.90
N PHE A 62 2.63 17.09 5.40
CA PHE A 62 3.12 15.89 6.05
C PHE A 62 4.43 16.16 6.78
N ASP A 63 4.61 15.48 7.91
CA ASP A 63 5.86 15.49 8.65
C ASP A 63 6.80 14.37 8.19
N ARG A 64 6.23 13.31 7.58
CA ARG A 64 6.99 12.14 7.12
C ARG A 64 6.20 11.32 6.10
N VAL A 65 6.93 10.67 5.22
CA VAL A 65 6.39 9.68 4.27
C VAL A 65 6.99 8.31 4.54
N TYR A 66 6.14 7.29 4.45
CA TYR A 66 6.53 5.89 4.42
C TYR A 66 6.21 5.29 3.06
N THR A 67 7.15 4.51 2.49
CA THR A 67 6.92 3.83 1.22
C THR A 67 7.66 2.49 1.17
N SER A 68 7.40 1.69 0.15
CA SER A 68 8.05 0.41 -0.06
C SER A 68 9.44 0.56 -0.71
N LEU A 69 10.07 -0.58 -1.03
CA LEU A 69 11.31 -0.65 -1.82
C LEU A 69 11.04 -0.74 -3.34
N LEU A 70 9.78 -0.64 -3.78
CA LEU A 70 9.41 -0.83 -5.18
C LEU A 70 9.22 0.52 -5.88
N THR A 71 9.85 0.66 -7.04
CA THR A 71 9.97 1.90 -7.81
C THR A 71 8.62 2.62 -8.00
N ARG A 72 7.55 1.92 -8.35
CA ARG A 72 6.23 2.51 -8.58
C ARG A 72 5.66 3.25 -7.36
N ALA A 73 5.87 2.73 -6.14
CA ALA A 73 5.44 3.38 -4.91
C ALA A 73 6.36 4.54 -4.52
N ILE A 74 7.68 4.37 -4.71
CA ILE A 74 8.68 5.42 -4.48
C ILE A 74 8.39 6.62 -5.38
N LEU A 75 8.19 6.40 -6.68
CA LEU A 75 7.89 7.47 -7.63
C LEU A 75 6.56 8.16 -7.32
N THR A 76 5.52 7.40 -6.94
CA THR A 76 4.24 8.01 -6.53
C THR A 76 4.43 8.91 -5.32
N ALA A 77 5.16 8.45 -4.29
CA ALA A 77 5.47 9.26 -3.11
C ALA A 77 6.24 10.54 -3.49
N GLN A 78 7.25 10.42 -4.36
CA GLN A 78 8.05 11.55 -4.82
C GLN A 78 7.21 12.58 -5.59
N ILE A 79 6.38 12.15 -6.53
CA ILE A 79 5.48 13.02 -7.32
C ILE A 79 4.50 13.75 -6.40
N VAL A 80 3.91 13.05 -5.43
CA VAL A 80 3.02 13.67 -4.44
C VAL A 80 3.75 14.74 -3.63
N LEU A 81 4.97 14.47 -3.18
CA LEU A 81 5.77 15.44 -2.42
C LEU A 81 6.20 16.65 -3.26
N GLU A 82 6.47 16.45 -4.55
CA GLU A 82 6.77 17.52 -5.49
C GLU A 82 5.59 18.48 -5.63
N GLU A 83 4.38 17.98 -5.84
CA GLU A 83 3.16 18.79 -5.92
C GLU A 83 2.87 19.56 -4.61
N LEU A 84 3.26 19.00 -3.47
CA LEU A 84 3.08 19.61 -2.15
C LEU A 84 4.20 20.60 -1.78
N ASP A 85 5.25 20.75 -2.61
CA ASP A 85 6.47 21.49 -2.27
C ASP A 85 7.18 20.96 -1.00
N GLN A 86 7.11 19.64 -0.76
CA GLN A 86 7.58 18.98 0.46
C GLN A 86 8.66 17.89 0.20
N LEU A 87 9.43 17.96 -0.88
CA LEU A 87 10.51 17.00 -1.18
C LEU A 87 11.56 16.89 -0.07
N TRP A 88 11.65 17.90 0.80
CA TRP A 88 12.62 17.99 1.88
C TRP A 88 12.28 17.18 3.13
N ILE A 89 11.04 16.71 3.29
CA ILE A 89 10.65 15.95 4.47
C ILE A 89 11.24 14.53 4.48
N PRO A 90 11.41 13.90 5.66
CA PRO A 90 11.92 12.55 5.75
C PRO A 90 11.04 11.53 5.03
N VAL A 91 11.66 10.70 4.18
CA VAL A 91 11.02 9.54 3.52
C VAL A 91 11.69 8.26 4.00
N GLU A 92 10.92 7.38 4.61
CA GLU A 92 11.39 6.09 5.09
C GLU A 92 10.86 4.98 4.19
N ARG A 93 11.77 4.12 3.71
CA ARG A 93 11.45 2.97 2.86
C ARG A 93 11.55 1.68 3.66
N SER A 94 10.58 0.78 3.48
CA SER A 94 10.61 -0.53 4.13
C SER A 94 10.04 -1.62 3.23
N TRP A 95 10.72 -2.78 3.19
CA TRP A 95 10.21 -3.97 2.52
C TRP A 95 8.87 -4.44 3.11
N ARG A 96 8.60 -4.13 4.38
CA ARG A 96 7.34 -4.46 5.05
C ARG A 96 6.13 -3.78 4.41
N LEU A 97 6.36 -2.72 3.63
CA LEU A 97 5.35 -2.01 2.85
C LEU A 97 5.24 -2.51 1.39
N ASN A 98 6.08 -3.47 0.96
CA ASN A 98 6.01 -4.04 -0.39
C ASN A 98 4.63 -4.62 -0.69
N GLU A 99 4.32 -4.75 -1.98
CA GLU A 99 3.16 -5.50 -2.45
C GLU A 99 3.25 -6.97 -1.98
N ARG A 100 2.12 -7.68 -1.96
CA ARG A 100 2.08 -9.12 -1.72
C ARG A 100 2.91 -9.85 -2.77
N HIS A 101 3.72 -10.82 -2.34
CA HIS A 101 4.48 -11.65 -3.24
C HIS A 101 3.58 -12.72 -3.87
N TYR A 102 3.41 -12.67 -5.18
CA TYR A 102 2.50 -13.57 -5.90
C TYR A 102 3.12 -14.93 -6.29
N GLY A 103 4.33 -15.23 -5.82
CA GLY A 103 5.02 -16.49 -6.13
C GLY A 103 5.18 -16.70 -7.62
N ALA A 104 4.96 -17.92 -8.08
CA ALA A 104 5.09 -18.31 -9.49
C ALA A 104 4.08 -17.61 -10.43
N LEU A 105 3.05 -16.94 -9.88
CA LEU A 105 2.12 -16.15 -10.69
C LEU A 105 2.73 -14.83 -11.16
N ALA A 106 3.82 -14.33 -10.54
CA ALA A 106 4.44 -13.08 -10.91
C ALA A 106 4.83 -13.06 -12.39
N GLY A 107 4.40 -12.03 -13.12
CA GLY A 107 4.61 -11.88 -14.58
C GLY A 107 3.54 -12.51 -15.46
N LEU A 108 2.71 -13.40 -14.93
CA LEU A 108 1.62 -14.02 -15.72
C LEU A 108 0.49 -13.02 -15.95
N ASN A 109 -0.14 -13.10 -17.13
CA ASN A 109 -1.35 -12.35 -17.44
C ASN A 109 -2.54 -12.93 -16.65
N LYS A 110 -3.34 -12.06 -16.00
CA LYS A 110 -4.44 -12.51 -15.13
C LYS A 110 -5.55 -13.23 -15.87
N LYS A 111 -5.88 -12.78 -17.11
CA LYS A 111 -6.92 -13.44 -17.93
C LYS A 111 -6.48 -14.83 -18.41
N GLU A 112 -5.22 -14.95 -18.83
CA GLU A 112 -4.67 -16.25 -19.23
C GLU A 112 -4.57 -17.21 -18.06
N THR A 113 -4.22 -16.69 -16.88
CA THR A 113 -4.20 -17.46 -15.64
C THR A 113 -5.61 -17.93 -15.26
N ALA A 114 -6.65 -17.06 -15.43
CA ALA A 114 -8.03 -17.44 -15.21
C ALA A 114 -8.49 -18.57 -16.15
N LYS A 115 -8.11 -18.49 -17.44
CA LYS A 115 -8.42 -19.57 -18.41
C LYS A 115 -7.75 -20.89 -18.03
N LYS A 116 -6.54 -20.85 -17.46
CA LYS A 116 -5.77 -22.06 -17.10
C LYS A 116 -6.26 -22.72 -15.81
N TYR A 117 -6.56 -21.92 -14.78
CA TYR A 117 -6.84 -22.41 -13.43
C TYR A 117 -8.29 -22.23 -12.97
N GLY A 118 -9.11 -21.54 -13.77
CA GLY A 118 -10.49 -21.18 -13.45
C GLY A 118 -10.60 -19.87 -12.65
N ASP A 119 -11.74 -19.17 -12.83
CA ASP A 119 -12.00 -17.88 -12.18
C ASP A 119 -12.06 -18.00 -10.66
N ALA A 120 -12.63 -19.07 -10.13
CA ALA A 120 -12.74 -19.30 -8.69
C ALA A 120 -11.36 -19.39 -8.03
N GLN A 121 -10.47 -20.24 -8.58
CA GLN A 121 -9.11 -20.37 -8.04
C GLN A 121 -8.31 -19.08 -8.17
N LEU A 122 -8.47 -18.35 -9.29
CA LEU A 122 -7.82 -17.06 -9.46
C LEU A 122 -8.33 -16.03 -8.46
N HIS A 123 -9.64 -16.04 -8.18
CA HIS A 123 -10.26 -15.18 -7.18
C HIS A 123 -9.64 -15.42 -5.79
N GLU A 124 -9.56 -16.70 -5.38
CA GLU A 124 -8.94 -17.08 -4.11
C GLU A 124 -7.49 -16.57 -3.99
N TRP A 125 -6.66 -16.81 -5.01
CA TRP A 125 -5.27 -16.32 -5.01
C TRP A 125 -5.17 -14.80 -5.00
N ARG A 126 -6.14 -14.08 -5.56
CA ARG A 126 -6.11 -12.61 -5.62
C ARG A 126 -6.72 -11.94 -4.39
N ARG A 127 -7.76 -12.53 -3.82
CA ARG A 127 -8.64 -11.86 -2.86
C ARG A 127 -8.71 -12.54 -1.51
N GLY A 128 -8.57 -13.87 -1.49
CA GLY A 128 -8.62 -14.65 -0.26
C GLY A 128 -7.59 -14.17 0.77
N TYR A 129 -7.94 -14.34 2.04
CA TYR A 129 -7.10 -13.89 3.16
C TYR A 129 -5.89 -14.80 3.36
N ALA A 130 -6.11 -16.12 3.57
CA ALA A 130 -5.07 -17.08 3.93
C ALA A 130 -4.53 -17.91 2.75
N VAL A 131 -5.17 -17.85 1.57
CA VAL A 131 -4.81 -18.68 0.42
C VAL A 131 -3.50 -18.21 -0.21
N LEU A 132 -2.52 -19.12 -0.28
CA LEU A 132 -1.22 -18.88 -0.88
C LEU A 132 -1.26 -19.15 -2.39
N PRO A 133 -0.75 -18.25 -3.25
CA PRO A 133 -0.41 -18.58 -4.62
C PRO A 133 0.71 -19.64 -4.67
N PRO A 134 0.89 -20.36 -5.80
CA PRO A 134 2.00 -21.27 -5.96
C PRO A 134 3.35 -20.58 -5.68
N PRO A 135 4.23 -21.17 -4.85
CA PRO A 135 5.52 -20.55 -4.52
C PRO A 135 6.46 -20.52 -5.73
N LEU A 136 7.43 -19.62 -5.69
CA LEU A 136 8.62 -19.70 -6.54
C LEU A 136 9.53 -20.81 -6.03
N ASP A 137 10.23 -21.46 -6.94
CA ASP A 137 11.35 -22.31 -6.61
C ASP A 137 12.52 -21.47 -6.03
N GLU A 138 13.34 -22.07 -5.19
CA GLU A 138 14.42 -21.36 -4.51
C GLU A 138 15.51 -20.84 -5.46
N ASP A 139 15.70 -21.46 -6.60
CA ASP A 139 16.64 -21.11 -7.66
C ASP A 139 16.00 -20.23 -8.76
N ASP A 140 14.70 -19.92 -8.67
CA ASP A 140 14.05 -19.00 -9.61
C ASP A 140 14.70 -17.61 -9.52
N PRO A 141 15.18 -17.03 -10.64
CA PRO A 141 15.88 -15.74 -10.64
C PRO A 141 15.00 -14.57 -10.16
N ARG A 142 13.68 -14.75 -10.09
CA ARG A 142 12.73 -13.77 -9.52
C ARG A 142 12.62 -13.86 -8.00
N HIS A 143 13.25 -14.88 -7.36
CA HIS A 143 13.21 -15.00 -5.91
C HIS A 143 13.94 -13.83 -5.26
N PRO A 144 13.39 -13.18 -4.19
CA PRO A 144 13.97 -12.01 -3.56
C PRO A 144 15.42 -12.18 -3.06
N ARG A 145 15.88 -13.43 -2.84
CA ARG A 145 17.27 -13.72 -2.45
C ARG A 145 18.31 -13.24 -3.45
N PHE A 146 17.93 -13.08 -4.72
CA PHE A 146 18.83 -12.63 -5.79
C PHE A 146 18.73 -11.10 -6.02
N ASP A 147 17.86 -10.40 -5.29
CA ASP A 147 17.66 -8.97 -5.45
C ASP A 147 18.44 -8.18 -4.39
N ALA A 148 19.35 -7.32 -4.84
CA ALA A 148 20.20 -6.51 -3.98
C ALA A 148 19.45 -5.61 -2.98
N ARG A 149 18.17 -5.30 -3.23
CA ARG A 149 17.31 -4.53 -2.31
C ARG A 149 17.06 -5.26 -1.00
N TYR A 150 17.18 -6.58 -0.98
CA TYR A 150 16.86 -7.43 0.17
C TYR A 150 18.07 -8.15 0.77
N ARG A 151 19.30 -7.83 0.30
CA ARG A 151 20.54 -8.51 0.70
C ARG A 151 20.82 -8.50 2.21
N ASP A 152 20.30 -7.49 2.90
CA ASP A 152 20.49 -7.31 4.35
C ASP A 152 19.38 -7.99 5.18
N LEU A 153 18.42 -8.66 4.52
CA LEU A 153 17.37 -9.40 5.20
C LEU A 153 17.79 -10.86 5.45
N PRO A 154 17.47 -11.40 6.63
CA PRO A 154 17.59 -12.83 6.87
C PRO A 154 16.80 -13.66 5.84
N PRO A 155 17.37 -14.79 5.35
CA PRO A 155 16.73 -15.62 4.31
C PRO A 155 15.29 -16.05 4.65
N GLU A 156 14.99 -16.30 5.91
CA GLU A 156 13.67 -16.70 6.41
C GLU A 156 12.58 -15.60 6.28
N LEU A 157 13.00 -14.34 6.06
CA LEU A 157 12.09 -13.22 5.80
C LEU A 157 11.85 -12.97 4.31
N LEU A 158 12.51 -13.73 3.44
CA LEU A 158 12.38 -13.59 1.98
C LEU A 158 11.29 -14.53 1.46
N PRO A 159 10.10 -14.02 1.08
CA PRO A 159 8.99 -14.87 0.72
C PRO A 159 9.16 -15.49 -0.67
N ALA A 160 8.89 -16.80 -0.80
CA ALA A 160 8.66 -17.44 -2.08
C ALA A 160 7.21 -17.20 -2.58
N THR A 161 6.29 -16.90 -1.68
CA THR A 161 4.88 -16.54 -1.93
C THR A 161 4.26 -15.95 -0.67
N GLU A 162 3.19 -15.15 -0.81
CA GLU A 162 2.45 -14.59 0.33
C GLU A 162 0.94 -14.67 0.14
N SER A 163 0.22 -15.00 1.21
CA SER A 163 -1.20 -14.70 1.38
C SER A 163 -1.37 -13.24 1.87
N LEU A 164 -2.61 -12.74 1.94
CA LEU A 164 -2.86 -11.44 2.57
C LEU A 164 -2.56 -11.48 4.08
N GLU A 165 -2.81 -12.61 4.73
CA GLU A 165 -2.44 -12.87 6.13
C GLU A 165 -0.93 -12.63 6.37
N LYS A 166 -0.06 -13.19 5.51
CA LYS A 166 1.38 -12.97 5.59
C LYS A 166 1.78 -11.50 5.39
N VAL A 167 1.05 -10.79 4.55
CA VAL A 167 1.25 -9.34 4.40
C VAL A 167 0.84 -8.60 5.68
N VAL A 168 -0.25 -8.98 6.34
CA VAL A 168 -0.65 -8.42 7.64
C VAL A 168 0.42 -8.68 8.70
N GLU A 169 0.89 -9.94 8.80
CA GLU A 169 1.94 -10.35 9.77
C GLU A 169 3.21 -9.51 9.65
N ARG A 170 3.69 -9.21 8.41
CA ARG A 170 4.89 -8.39 8.22
C ARG A 170 4.67 -6.90 8.30
N PHE A 171 3.43 -6.42 8.03
CA PHE A 171 3.10 -5.00 8.06
C PHE A 171 2.90 -4.50 9.50
N LEU A 172 2.18 -5.24 10.33
CA LEU A 172 1.80 -4.79 11.67
C LEU A 172 2.96 -4.43 12.60
N PRO A 173 4.10 -5.16 12.62
CA PRO A 173 5.28 -4.68 13.35
C PRO A 173 5.74 -3.29 12.92
N PHE A 174 5.72 -2.99 11.60
CA PHE A 174 6.07 -1.67 11.09
C PHE A 174 5.05 -0.60 11.51
N TRP A 175 3.76 -0.94 11.51
CA TRP A 175 2.69 -0.08 12.01
C TRP A 175 2.95 0.33 13.46
N TYR A 176 3.15 -0.64 14.34
CA TYR A 176 3.33 -0.37 15.77
C TYR A 176 4.67 0.27 16.13
N ASP A 177 5.75 -0.12 15.44
CA ASP A 177 7.10 0.34 15.79
C ASP A 177 7.48 1.67 15.14
N ARG A 178 6.90 1.99 13.97
CA ARG A 178 7.32 3.14 13.16
C ARG A 178 6.22 4.19 12.96
N ILE A 179 5.00 3.77 12.67
CA ILE A 179 3.90 4.69 12.34
C ILE A 179 3.21 5.20 13.60
N VAL A 180 2.74 4.32 14.47
CA VAL A 180 2.03 4.67 15.71
C VAL A 180 2.81 5.65 16.59
N PRO A 181 4.12 5.47 16.86
CA PRO A 181 4.85 6.43 17.69
C PRO A 181 4.94 7.84 17.10
N ARG A 182 4.86 7.98 15.78
CA ARG A 182 4.86 9.28 15.09
C ARG A 182 3.49 9.94 15.15
N LEU A 183 2.44 9.17 14.90
CA LEU A 183 1.07 9.64 15.10
C LEU A 183 0.85 10.12 16.55
N GLY A 184 1.38 9.37 17.54
CA GLY A 184 1.30 9.75 18.94
C GLY A 184 2.01 11.05 19.32
N ARG A 185 2.92 11.54 18.46
CA ARG A 185 3.54 12.87 18.56
C ARG A 185 2.74 13.96 17.85
N GLY A 186 1.60 13.62 17.23
CA GLY A 186 0.78 14.53 16.44
C GLY A 186 1.32 14.80 15.04
N GLU A 187 2.26 13.95 14.54
CA GLU A 187 2.76 14.05 13.16
C GLU A 187 1.67 13.63 12.16
N GLN A 188 1.56 14.33 11.04
CA GLN A 188 0.73 13.95 9.90
C GLN A 188 1.56 13.09 8.95
N LEU A 189 1.06 11.90 8.64
CA LEU A 189 1.82 10.89 7.93
C LEU A 189 1.17 10.52 6.60
N LEU A 190 2.01 10.31 5.58
CA LEU A 190 1.64 9.73 4.29
C LEU A 190 2.24 8.32 4.17
N VAL A 191 1.44 7.34 3.77
CA VAL A 191 1.88 6.01 3.38
C VAL A 191 1.56 5.80 1.90
N ALA A 192 2.59 5.82 1.06
CA ALA A 192 2.48 5.52 -0.35
C ALA A 192 2.93 4.07 -0.60
N ALA A 193 1.98 3.17 -0.87
CA ALA A 193 2.26 1.73 -0.93
C ALA A 193 1.42 1.01 -2.00
N HIS A 194 0.99 -0.22 -1.74
CA HIS A 194 0.40 -1.11 -2.76
C HIS A 194 -0.99 -1.61 -2.36
N GLY A 195 -1.67 -2.22 -3.33
CA GLY A 195 -3.01 -2.73 -3.12
C GLY A 195 -3.13 -3.64 -1.91
N ASN A 196 -2.29 -4.67 -1.79
CA ASN A 196 -2.42 -5.61 -0.67
C ASN A 196 -1.78 -5.11 0.62
N SER A 197 -0.68 -4.35 0.58
CA SER A 197 -0.13 -3.77 1.82
C SER A 197 -1.09 -2.75 2.44
N LEU A 198 -1.79 -1.94 1.64
CA LEU A 198 -2.82 -1.04 2.15
C LEU A 198 -4.08 -1.78 2.58
N ARG A 199 -4.49 -2.85 1.88
CA ARG A 199 -5.59 -3.73 2.35
C ARG A 199 -5.29 -4.33 3.72
N ALA A 200 -4.05 -4.75 3.97
CA ALA A 200 -3.63 -5.27 5.27
C ALA A 200 -3.79 -4.21 6.38
N LEU A 201 -3.36 -2.96 6.12
CA LEU A 201 -3.53 -1.87 7.09
C LEU A 201 -5.00 -1.49 7.28
N VAL A 202 -5.76 -1.35 6.20
CA VAL A 202 -7.20 -1.03 6.26
C VAL A 202 -7.97 -2.11 7.00
N LYS A 203 -7.68 -3.40 6.76
CA LYS A 203 -8.25 -4.53 7.51
C LYS A 203 -8.06 -4.34 9.01
N HIS A 204 -6.85 -3.97 9.42
CA HIS A 204 -6.52 -3.73 10.82
C HIS A 204 -7.25 -2.51 11.40
N LEU A 205 -7.25 -1.38 10.69
CA LEU A 205 -7.85 -0.13 11.16
C LEU A 205 -9.38 -0.18 11.22
N ASP A 206 -10.00 -0.90 10.28
CA ASP A 206 -11.46 -0.96 10.13
C ASP A 206 -12.06 -2.22 10.78
N GLY A 207 -11.23 -3.14 11.31
CA GLY A 207 -11.70 -4.38 11.92
C GLY A 207 -12.42 -5.31 10.92
N ILE A 208 -12.01 -5.28 9.63
CA ILE A 208 -12.64 -6.10 8.59
C ILE A 208 -12.36 -7.58 8.83
N SER A 209 -13.39 -8.43 8.69
CA SER A 209 -13.23 -9.88 8.85
C SER A 209 -12.34 -10.51 7.76
N ASP A 210 -11.95 -11.77 7.95
CA ASP A 210 -11.16 -12.51 6.96
C ASP A 210 -11.96 -12.82 5.69
N ASP A 211 -13.26 -12.96 5.82
CA ASP A 211 -14.17 -13.19 4.69
C ASP A 211 -14.45 -11.89 3.93
N ASP A 212 -14.77 -10.80 4.64
CA ASP A 212 -15.15 -9.52 4.02
C ASP A 212 -13.98 -8.82 3.35
N ILE A 213 -12.74 -9.12 3.74
CA ILE A 213 -11.55 -8.47 3.14
C ILE A 213 -11.43 -8.75 1.63
N ALA A 214 -12.05 -9.83 1.14
CA ALA A 214 -12.04 -10.18 -0.28
C ALA A 214 -12.65 -9.07 -1.15
N ASP A 215 -13.65 -8.36 -0.63
CA ASP A 215 -14.38 -7.29 -1.35
C ASP A 215 -13.69 -5.94 -1.33
N LEU A 216 -12.72 -5.73 -0.44
CA LEU A 216 -12.01 -4.47 -0.35
C LEU A 216 -11.08 -4.25 -1.55
N ASN A 217 -11.27 -3.14 -2.26
CA ASN A 217 -10.43 -2.69 -3.36
C ASN A 217 -9.93 -1.27 -3.11
N ILE A 218 -8.62 -1.08 -3.17
CA ILE A 218 -7.98 0.23 -3.04
C ILE A 218 -7.69 0.76 -4.46
N PRO A 219 -8.28 1.88 -4.88
CA PRO A 219 -8.01 2.49 -6.19
C PRO A 219 -6.58 3.04 -6.25
N THR A 220 -6.00 3.14 -7.47
CA THR A 220 -4.70 3.78 -7.70
C THR A 220 -4.82 5.30 -7.60
N GLY A 221 -3.81 5.95 -7.04
CA GLY A 221 -3.66 7.40 -7.08
C GLY A 221 -4.74 8.23 -6.36
N ILE A 222 -5.67 7.61 -5.63
CA ILE A 222 -6.71 8.35 -4.88
C ILE A 222 -6.39 8.29 -3.39
N PRO A 223 -6.11 9.44 -2.74
CA PRO A 223 -5.77 9.47 -1.32
C PRO A 223 -6.95 9.03 -0.44
N LEU A 224 -6.70 8.10 0.48
CA LEU A 224 -7.62 7.67 1.54
C LEU A 224 -7.15 8.29 2.86
N VAL A 225 -7.95 9.16 3.43
CA VAL A 225 -7.65 9.88 4.67
C VAL A 225 -8.31 9.18 5.85
N TYR A 226 -7.52 8.84 6.85
CA TYR A 226 -7.98 8.39 8.16
C TYR A 226 -7.85 9.50 9.18
N THR A 227 -8.87 9.64 10.00
CA THR A 227 -8.84 10.35 11.28
C THR A 227 -8.87 9.30 12.37
N LEU A 228 -7.87 9.30 13.24
CA LEU A 228 -7.70 8.31 14.31
C LEU A 228 -7.81 8.99 15.68
N ASP A 229 -8.33 8.28 16.67
CA ASP A 229 -8.38 8.74 18.06
C ASP A 229 -7.01 8.65 18.77
N SER A 230 -6.99 8.91 20.06
CA SER A 230 -5.76 8.90 20.89
C SER A 230 -5.15 7.50 21.10
N VAL A 231 -5.89 6.45 20.79
CA VAL A 231 -5.44 5.04 20.84
C VAL A 231 -5.37 4.41 19.45
N PHE A 232 -5.42 5.27 18.42
CA PHE A 232 -5.25 4.95 17.00
C PHE A 232 -6.37 4.08 16.38
N HIS A 233 -7.56 4.07 16.99
CA HIS A 233 -8.74 3.51 16.35
C HIS A 233 -9.33 4.51 15.35
N ARG A 234 -9.96 3.98 14.31
CA ARG A 234 -10.61 4.79 13.29
C ARG A 234 -11.81 5.57 13.86
N VAL A 235 -11.73 6.89 13.79
CA VAL A 235 -12.88 7.79 14.00
C VAL A 235 -13.65 7.94 12.70
N SER A 236 -12.94 8.20 11.61
CA SER A 236 -13.51 8.32 10.27
C SER A 236 -12.48 8.00 9.19
N SER A 237 -12.98 7.65 8.01
CA SER A 237 -12.15 7.53 6.80
C SER A 237 -12.92 8.04 5.59
N ARG A 238 -12.20 8.65 4.63
CA ARG A 238 -12.78 9.10 3.37
C ARG A 238 -11.74 9.12 2.26
N TYR A 239 -12.16 8.79 1.05
CA TYR A 239 -11.37 9.13 -0.13
C TYR A 239 -11.49 10.63 -0.40
N LEU A 240 -10.37 11.24 -0.86
CA LEU A 240 -10.41 12.64 -1.32
C LEU A 240 -10.95 12.73 -2.74
N GLY A 241 -11.52 13.88 -3.06
CA GLY A 241 -12.12 14.15 -4.36
C GLY A 241 -13.55 13.63 -4.48
N ASP A 242 -13.93 13.24 -5.70
CA ASP A 242 -15.27 12.72 -5.99
C ASP A 242 -15.45 11.28 -5.47
N PRO A 243 -16.38 11.02 -4.54
CA PRO A 243 -16.64 9.68 -4.01
C PRO A 243 -17.07 8.67 -5.09
N GLU A 244 -17.85 9.11 -6.08
CA GLU A 244 -18.28 8.23 -7.17
C GLU A 244 -17.12 7.85 -8.10
N ALA A 245 -16.18 8.77 -8.35
CA ALA A 245 -14.97 8.46 -9.09
C ALA A 245 -14.09 7.44 -8.32
N ALA A 246 -13.94 7.59 -7.01
CA ALA A 246 -13.20 6.65 -6.17
C ALA A 246 -13.85 5.26 -6.18
N LYS A 247 -15.18 5.18 -6.05
CA LYS A 247 -15.95 3.93 -6.13
C LYS A 247 -15.77 3.25 -7.48
N LYS A 248 -15.95 3.99 -8.58
CA LYS A 248 -15.78 3.48 -9.95
C LYS A 248 -14.35 2.96 -10.18
N ALA A 249 -13.34 3.65 -9.68
CA ALA A 249 -11.95 3.23 -9.77
C ALA A 249 -11.69 1.93 -8.96
N ALA A 250 -12.27 1.79 -7.77
CA ALA A 250 -12.19 0.57 -6.97
C ALA A 250 -12.87 -0.63 -7.68
N GLU A 251 -14.04 -0.41 -8.30
CA GLU A 251 -14.73 -1.42 -9.11
C GLU A 251 -13.90 -1.86 -10.34
N ALA A 252 -13.21 -0.91 -10.99
CA ALA A 252 -12.33 -1.22 -12.11
C ALA A 252 -11.17 -2.15 -11.68
N VAL A 253 -10.61 -1.95 -10.49
CA VAL A 253 -9.61 -2.87 -9.91
C VAL A 253 -10.20 -4.26 -9.67
N ALA A 254 -11.44 -4.35 -9.19
CA ALA A 254 -12.13 -5.63 -8.97
C ALA A 254 -12.30 -6.41 -10.28
N LYS A 255 -12.64 -5.71 -11.36
CA LYS A 255 -12.95 -6.31 -12.68
C LYS A 255 -11.72 -6.77 -13.48
N GLN A 256 -10.48 -6.47 -13.07
CA GLN A 256 -9.26 -6.81 -13.82
C GLN A 256 -9.07 -8.29 -14.14
N SER A 257 -9.77 -9.21 -13.46
CA SER A 257 -9.73 -10.66 -13.73
C SER A 257 -10.94 -11.18 -14.48
N LYS A 258 -12.02 -10.39 -14.50
CA LYS A 258 -13.24 -10.75 -15.22
C LYS A 258 -13.15 -10.11 -16.60
N ALA A 259 -12.76 -10.86 -17.61
CA ALA A 259 -13.02 -10.52 -19.01
C ALA A 259 -12.33 -11.49 -19.95
#